data_d77532f494a31a102cf00d012b4f5a8f
#
_entry.id   d77532f494a31a102cf00d012b4f5a8f
#
_cell.length_a   1.000
_cell.length_b   1.000
_cell.length_c   1.000
_cell.angle_alpha   90.00
_cell.angle_beta   90.00
_cell.angle_gamma   90.00
#
_symmetry.space_group_name_H-M   'P 1'
#
loop_
_entity.id
_entity.type
_entity.pdbx_description
1 polymer ?
#
loop_
_entity_poly.entity_id
_entity_poly.type
_entity_poly.pdbx_seq_one_letter_code
_entity_poly.pdbx_strand_id
1 'polypeptide(L)'
;MNKKLMSIKDLSKKEILEIIEKTNSYKTNFEKDLSLLKGKRMLLLFEKTSTRTRISFEAGFSLLGGYSIYVDSKTTNIGLSDLKDEIRYISSNVDIIVARMLKNEDLETIMKYSSVPVINGCCNMYHPCQILADLFTIYEEFNDIENVTLSFIGNLNNVSRDLIFASYKLGFKLIFVTPNCQEVEKFLKKEELPIDLLITQDMEFAVRNSDVVYTD
;
A
#
# COMPACT_ATOMS: atom_id res chain seq x y z
N MET A 1 0.35 15.97 -13.72
CA MET A 1 -0.54 15.58 -12.60
C MET A 1 0.30 14.90 -11.55
N ASN A 2 0.23 15.33 -10.29
CA ASN A 2 0.95 14.65 -9.21
C ASN A 2 0.27 13.32 -8.91
N LYS A 3 1.01 12.21 -9.01
CA LYS A 3 0.48 10.86 -8.79
C LYS A 3 0.17 10.66 -7.31
N LYS A 4 -0.98 10.08 -7.00
CA LYS A 4 -1.44 9.76 -5.65
C LYS A 4 -1.70 8.26 -5.58
N LEU A 5 -1.20 7.61 -4.53
CA LEU A 5 -1.41 6.20 -4.28
C LEU A 5 -2.17 6.02 -2.97
N MET A 6 -3.49 5.92 -3.03
CA MET A 6 -4.37 5.65 -1.90
C MET A 6 -4.49 4.15 -1.63
N SER A 7 -4.67 3.38 -2.69
CA SER A 7 -5.01 1.94 -2.68
C SER A 7 -4.43 1.29 -3.94
N ILE A 8 -4.33 -0.02 -3.96
CA ILE A 8 -3.99 -0.81 -5.15
C ILE A 8 -4.98 -0.54 -6.30
N LYS A 9 -6.22 -0.14 -6.01
CA LYS A 9 -7.19 0.23 -7.06
C LYS A 9 -6.75 1.40 -7.94
N ASP A 10 -5.85 2.27 -7.46
CA ASP A 10 -5.32 3.41 -8.20
C ASP A 10 -4.27 3.02 -9.24
N LEU A 11 -3.77 1.78 -9.19
CA LEU A 11 -2.77 1.26 -10.10
C LEU A 11 -3.43 0.38 -11.18
N SER A 12 -2.94 0.48 -12.40
CA SER A 12 -3.22 -0.51 -13.44
C SER A 12 -2.37 -1.79 -13.23
N LYS A 13 -2.78 -2.91 -13.84
CA LYS A 13 -1.98 -4.15 -13.88
C LYS A 13 -0.54 -3.85 -14.32
N LYS A 14 -0.37 -3.08 -15.39
CA LYS A 14 0.94 -2.71 -15.93
C LYS A 14 1.79 -1.98 -14.90
N GLU A 15 1.22 -1.01 -14.16
CA GLU A 15 1.96 -0.26 -13.15
C GLU A 15 2.36 -1.11 -11.96
N ILE A 16 1.52 -2.07 -11.54
CA ILE A 16 1.88 -3.03 -10.47
C ILE A 16 3.07 -3.87 -10.91
N LEU A 17 3.02 -4.44 -12.12
CA LEU A 17 4.12 -5.25 -12.67
C LEU A 17 5.40 -4.44 -12.85
N GLU A 18 5.32 -3.21 -13.35
CA GLU A 18 6.47 -2.30 -13.45
C GLU A 18 7.11 -1.99 -12.09
N ILE A 19 6.32 -1.85 -11.02
CA ILE A 19 6.84 -1.65 -9.66
C ILE A 19 7.60 -2.90 -9.21
N ILE A 20 7.06 -4.09 -9.45
CA ILE A 20 7.69 -5.37 -9.08
C ILE A 20 9.00 -5.57 -9.85
N GLU A 21 9.01 -5.36 -11.16
CA GLU A 21 10.21 -5.46 -11.99
C GLU A 21 11.31 -4.48 -11.55
N LYS A 22 10.94 -3.23 -11.28
CA LYS A 22 11.88 -2.22 -10.75
C LYS A 22 12.43 -2.63 -9.40
N THR A 23 11.57 -3.13 -8.49
CA THR A 23 11.98 -3.59 -7.16
C THR A 23 13.00 -4.73 -7.29
N ASN A 24 12.74 -5.70 -8.17
CA ASN A 24 13.69 -6.78 -8.46
C ASN A 24 15.02 -6.26 -9.01
N SER A 25 14.96 -5.32 -9.96
CA SER A 25 16.16 -4.70 -10.53
C SER A 25 16.99 -3.96 -9.46
N TYR A 26 16.34 -3.22 -8.56
CA TYR A 26 17.04 -2.54 -7.46
C TYR A 26 17.63 -3.52 -6.46
N LYS A 27 16.92 -4.60 -6.13
CA LYS A 27 17.41 -5.63 -5.21
C LYS A 27 18.63 -6.37 -5.75
N THR A 28 18.70 -6.59 -7.06
CA THR A 28 19.78 -7.34 -7.73
C THR A 28 20.95 -6.48 -8.20
N ASN A 29 20.72 -5.19 -8.50
CA ASN A 29 21.70 -4.28 -9.10
C ASN A 29 21.74 -2.91 -8.40
N PHE A 30 21.74 -2.90 -7.08
CA PHE A 30 21.56 -1.72 -6.25
C PHE A 30 22.57 -0.58 -6.50
N GLU A 31 23.80 -0.88 -6.94
CA GLU A 31 24.87 0.11 -7.09
C GLU A 31 24.65 1.16 -8.20
N LYS A 32 23.72 0.92 -9.13
CA LYS A 32 23.54 1.80 -10.30
C LYS A 32 22.73 3.07 -10.03
N ASP A 33 21.92 3.11 -8.97
CA ASP A 33 20.90 4.13 -8.77
C ASP A 33 21.02 4.92 -7.45
N LEU A 34 22.16 4.87 -6.76
CA LEU A 34 22.41 5.53 -5.46
C LEU A 34 22.21 7.05 -5.45
N SER A 35 21.98 7.68 -6.60
CA SER A 35 21.74 9.12 -6.73
C SER A 35 20.39 9.48 -7.36
N LEU A 36 19.51 8.50 -7.59
CA LEU A 36 18.22 8.70 -8.27
C LEU A 36 17.36 9.79 -7.63
N LEU A 37 17.40 9.86 -6.29
CA LEU A 37 16.61 10.81 -5.50
C LEU A 37 17.48 11.94 -4.91
N LYS A 38 18.69 12.16 -5.47
CA LYS A 38 19.59 13.23 -5.00
C LYS A 38 18.89 14.59 -4.99
N GLY A 39 18.94 15.25 -3.84
CA GLY A 39 18.30 16.54 -3.62
C GLY A 39 16.79 16.51 -3.41
N LYS A 40 16.16 15.33 -3.44
CA LYS A 40 14.73 15.16 -3.14
C LYS A 40 14.49 15.03 -1.64
N ARG A 41 13.36 15.57 -1.19
CA ARG A 41 12.92 15.58 0.21
C ARG A 41 11.61 14.82 0.32
N MET A 42 11.59 13.79 1.17
CA MET A 42 10.40 13.04 1.51
C MET A 42 9.92 13.43 2.91
N LEU A 43 8.64 13.74 3.05
CA LEU A 43 8.00 13.82 4.36
C LEU A 43 7.35 12.50 4.71
N LEU A 44 7.62 12.00 5.91
CA LEU A 44 6.87 10.94 6.57
C LEU A 44 5.95 11.57 7.61
N LEU A 45 4.66 11.68 7.29
CA LEU A 45 3.65 12.25 8.18
C LEU A 45 2.86 11.13 8.86
N PHE A 46 3.09 10.90 10.14
CA PHE A 46 2.50 9.79 10.88
C PHE A 46 1.61 10.27 12.03
N GLU A 47 0.38 9.82 12.03
CA GLU A 47 -0.57 9.94 13.15
C GLU A 47 -0.50 8.72 14.08
N LYS A 48 -0.11 7.56 13.55
CA LYS A 48 0.10 6.30 14.27
C LYS A 48 1.54 5.84 14.13
N THR A 49 2.17 5.50 15.24
CA THR A 49 3.55 4.97 15.26
C THR A 49 3.68 3.69 14.42
N SER A 50 4.81 3.55 13.75
CA SER A 50 5.17 2.34 13.00
C SER A 50 6.67 2.29 12.77
N THR A 51 7.33 1.30 13.38
CA THR A 51 8.76 1.09 13.20
C THR A 51 9.08 0.63 11.78
N ARG A 52 8.38 -0.39 11.29
CA ARG A 52 8.64 -0.99 9.96
C ARG A 52 8.41 0.01 8.83
N THR A 53 7.25 0.65 8.79
CA THR A 53 6.93 1.64 7.73
C THR A 53 7.92 2.80 7.75
N ARG A 54 8.25 3.32 8.93
CA ARG A 54 9.20 4.42 9.06
C ARG A 54 10.58 4.04 8.54
N ILE A 55 11.16 2.97 9.08
CA ILE A 55 12.53 2.56 8.72
C ILE A 55 12.63 2.18 7.24
N SER A 56 11.65 1.45 6.67
CA SER A 56 11.70 1.05 5.27
C SER A 56 11.71 2.25 4.32
N PHE A 57 10.86 3.25 4.57
CA PHE A 57 10.86 4.46 3.75
C PHE A 57 12.08 5.34 3.98
N GLU A 58 12.49 5.59 5.24
CA GLU A 58 13.67 6.41 5.54
C GLU A 58 14.94 5.79 4.95
N ALA A 59 15.16 4.50 5.19
CA ALA A 59 16.34 3.79 4.68
C ALA A 59 16.34 3.72 3.15
N GLY A 60 15.24 3.29 2.54
CA GLY A 60 15.14 3.18 1.08
C GLY A 60 15.33 4.52 0.37
N PHE A 61 14.70 5.59 0.87
CA PHE A 61 14.84 6.92 0.29
C PHE A 61 16.27 7.48 0.42
N SER A 62 16.89 7.25 1.57
CA SER A 62 18.28 7.63 1.84
C SER A 62 19.27 6.86 0.97
N LEU A 63 19.07 5.55 0.78
CA LEU A 63 19.90 4.71 -0.10
C LEU A 63 19.87 5.20 -1.56
N LEU A 64 18.77 5.79 -2.00
CA LEU A 64 18.66 6.40 -3.34
C LEU A 64 19.14 7.86 -3.39
N GLY A 65 19.78 8.35 -2.33
CA GLY A 65 20.39 9.69 -2.25
C GLY A 65 19.44 10.80 -1.85
N GLY A 66 18.22 10.48 -1.41
CA GLY A 66 17.24 11.45 -0.93
C GLY A 66 17.38 11.78 0.56
N TYR A 67 16.61 12.73 1.03
CA TYR A 67 16.53 13.14 2.43
C TYR A 67 15.11 12.96 2.97
N SER A 68 14.99 12.35 4.16
CA SER A 68 13.68 12.11 4.79
C SER A 68 13.48 13.00 6.02
N ILE A 69 12.27 13.54 6.15
CA ILE A 69 11.80 14.33 7.30
C ILE A 69 10.68 13.53 7.94
N TYR A 70 10.86 13.16 9.23
CA TYR A 70 9.79 12.49 9.98
C TYR A 70 9.03 13.50 10.83
N VAL A 71 7.70 13.44 10.74
CA VAL A 71 6.77 14.28 11.50
C VAL A 71 5.73 13.39 12.16
N ASP A 72 5.71 13.40 13.48
CA ASP A 72 4.61 12.84 14.28
C ASP A 72 3.55 13.92 14.46
N SER A 73 2.32 13.66 14.02
CA SER A 73 1.22 14.64 14.12
C SER A 73 0.97 15.13 15.55
N LYS A 74 1.25 14.29 16.56
CA LYS A 74 1.10 14.65 17.97
C LYS A 74 2.11 15.68 18.48
N THR A 75 3.19 15.92 17.76
CA THR A 75 4.26 16.85 18.13
C THR A 75 4.33 18.05 17.20
N THR A 76 3.25 18.32 16.45
CA THR A 76 3.14 19.40 15.47
C THR A 76 1.84 20.19 15.65
N ASN A 77 1.65 21.21 14.83
CA ASN A 77 0.39 21.98 14.80
C ASN A 77 -0.73 21.27 14.01
N ILE A 78 -0.47 20.08 13.45
CA ILE A 78 -1.52 19.26 12.81
C ILE A 78 -2.55 18.87 13.87
N GLY A 79 -3.81 19.29 13.63
CA GLY A 79 -4.89 19.15 14.62
C GLY A 79 -5.16 20.42 15.44
N LEU A 80 -4.24 21.42 15.43
CA LEU A 80 -4.49 22.75 15.97
C LEU A 80 -4.97 23.73 14.89
N SER A 81 -4.53 23.53 13.65
CA SER A 81 -4.93 24.27 12.46
C SER A 81 -5.71 23.36 11.50
N ASP A 82 -6.28 23.96 10.44
CA ASP A 82 -6.95 23.19 9.40
C ASP A 82 -5.91 22.34 8.63
N LEU A 83 -6.12 21.03 8.56
CA LEU A 83 -5.22 20.09 7.90
C LEU A 83 -4.89 20.51 6.46
N LYS A 84 -5.86 21.08 5.72
CA LYS A 84 -5.64 21.53 4.34
C LYS A 84 -4.55 22.62 4.24
N ASP A 85 -4.48 23.52 5.21
CA ASP A 85 -3.53 24.63 5.18
C ASP A 85 -2.13 24.16 5.58
N GLU A 86 -2.04 23.26 6.57
CA GLU A 86 -0.79 22.57 6.91
C GLU A 86 -0.22 21.81 5.70
N ILE A 87 -1.06 21.07 4.97
CA ILE A 87 -0.63 20.30 3.80
C ILE A 87 -0.17 21.19 2.64
N ARG A 88 -0.80 22.33 2.43
CA ARG A 88 -0.33 23.32 1.44
C ARG A 88 1.06 23.84 1.79
N TYR A 89 1.29 24.19 3.06
CA TYR A 89 2.60 24.62 3.53
C TYR A 89 3.63 23.51 3.40
N ILE A 90 3.33 22.31 3.90
CA ILE A 90 4.22 21.16 3.81
C ILE A 90 4.61 20.86 2.37
N SER A 91 3.63 20.83 1.46
CA SER A 91 3.85 20.52 0.04
C SER A 91 4.76 21.51 -0.68
N SER A 92 4.88 22.73 -0.19
CA SER A 92 5.82 23.72 -0.76
C SER A 92 7.27 23.46 -0.35
N ASN A 93 7.51 22.63 0.66
CA ASN A 93 8.83 22.39 1.24
C ASN A 93 9.41 20.99 0.95
N VAL A 94 8.61 20.06 0.42
CA VAL A 94 9.02 18.68 0.14
C VAL A 94 8.67 18.26 -1.28
N ASP A 95 9.21 17.16 -1.74
CA ASP A 95 9.00 16.64 -3.11
C ASP A 95 8.01 15.46 -3.15
N ILE A 96 7.78 14.81 -2.00
CA ILE A 96 6.84 13.68 -1.83
C ILE A 96 6.40 13.57 -0.38
N ILE A 97 5.17 13.12 -0.16
CA ILE A 97 4.61 12.84 1.17
C ILE A 97 4.26 11.35 1.27
N VAL A 98 4.70 10.69 2.33
CA VAL A 98 4.18 9.39 2.77
C VAL A 98 3.36 9.64 4.03
N ALA A 99 2.07 9.41 3.96
CA ALA A 99 1.16 9.68 5.08
C ALA A 99 0.62 8.36 5.68
N ARG A 100 0.75 8.23 7.00
CA ARG A 100 0.16 7.12 7.77
C ARG A 100 -0.86 7.69 8.75
N MET A 101 -2.13 7.61 8.35
CA MET A 101 -3.25 8.25 9.05
C MET A 101 -4.14 7.21 9.73
N LEU A 102 -4.84 7.63 10.78
CA LEU A 102 -5.85 6.79 11.44
C LEU A 102 -7.11 6.68 10.60
N LYS A 103 -7.49 7.76 9.91
CA LYS A 103 -8.71 7.84 9.11
C LYS A 103 -8.40 8.03 7.63
N ASN A 104 -9.19 7.38 6.79
CA ASN A 104 -9.10 7.53 5.35
C ASN A 104 -9.44 8.96 4.88
N GLU A 105 -10.40 9.60 5.54
CA GLU A 105 -10.88 10.96 5.23
C GLU A 105 -9.77 12.01 5.38
N ASP A 106 -8.89 11.85 6.39
CA ASP A 106 -7.75 12.73 6.58
C ASP A 106 -6.72 12.53 5.46
N LEU A 107 -6.49 11.27 5.06
CA LEU A 107 -5.62 10.95 3.94
C LEU A 107 -6.17 11.49 2.61
N GLU A 108 -7.50 11.41 2.37
CA GLU A 108 -8.16 12.04 1.21
C GLU A 108 -7.95 13.56 1.21
N THR A 109 -8.03 14.19 2.37
CA THR A 109 -7.75 15.63 2.53
C THR A 109 -6.29 15.94 2.18
N ILE A 110 -5.33 15.16 2.69
CA ILE A 110 -3.91 15.29 2.35
C ILE A 110 -3.71 15.17 0.84
N MET A 111 -4.29 14.14 0.23
CA MET A 111 -4.19 13.92 -1.21
C MET A 111 -4.82 15.05 -2.02
N LYS A 112 -5.96 15.58 -1.57
CA LYS A 112 -6.67 16.66 -2.26
C LYS A 112 -5.87 17.96 -2.30
N TYR A 113 -5.23 18.33 -1.19
CA TYR A 113 -4.60 19.63 -1.03
C TYR A 113 -3.08 19.63 -1.23
N SER A 114 -2.46 18.45 -1.35
CA SER A 114 -1.03 18.34 -1.67
C SER A 114 -0.75 18.74 -3.12
N SER A 115 0.27 19.57 -3.30
CA SER A 115 0.84 19.91 -4.62
C SER A 115 1.93 18.94 -5.09
N VAL A 116 2.31 17.95 -4.25
CA VAL A 116 3.31 16.92 -4.54
C VAL A 116 2.68 15.52 -4.50
N PRO A 117 3.34 14.47 -5.03
CA PRO A 117 2.88 13.09 -4.89
C PRO A 117 2.64 12.70 -3.45
N VAL A 118 1.60 11.87 -3.22
CA VAL A 118 1.26 11.34 -1.89
C VAL A 118 1.13 9.83 -1.97
N ILE A 119 1.78 9.13 -1.05
CA ILE A 119 1.68 7.68 -0.86
C ILE A 119 0.99 7.39 0.47
N ASN A 120 -0.04 6.54 0.43
CA ASN A 120 -0.64 5.96 1.62
C ASN A 120 0.31 4.96 2.28
N GLY A 121 0.94 5.35 3.38
CA GLY A 121 1.76 4.46 4.21
C GLY A 121 0.96 3.48 5.07
N CYS A 122 -0.31 3.70 5.27
CA CYS A 122 -1.37 2.89 5.87
C CYS A 122 -2.49 3.78 6.41
N CYS A 123 -3.74 3.39 6.22
CA CYS A 123 -4.89 3.96 6.91
C CYS A 123 -5.85 2.84 7.37
N ASN A 124 -7.02 3.19 7.90
CA ASN A 124 -8.03 2.22 8.33
C ASN A 124 -8.71 1.47 7.17
N MET A 125 -8.61 2.00 5.93
CA MET A 125 -9.29 1.43 4.77
C MET A 125 -8.34 0.64 3.84
N TYR A 126 -7.08 1.10 3.66
CA TYR A 126 -6.16 0.57 2.66
C TYR A 126 -4.71 0.51 3.14
N HIS A 127 -3.92 -0.41 2.57
CA HIS A 127 -2.49 -0.55 2.84
C HIS A 127 -1.71 -0.96 1.56
N PRO A 128 -1.66 -0.11 0.53
CA PRO A 128 -1.11 -0.48 -0.77
C PRO A 128 0.36 -0.91 -0.71
N CYS A 129 1.16 -0.26 0.15
CA CYS A 129 2.58 -0.60 0.28
C CYS A 129 2.81 -2.00 0.84
N GLN A 130 1.93 -2.49 1.73
CA GLN A 130 2.00 -3.87 2.22
C GLN A 130 1.74 -4.84 1.09
N ILE A 131 0.66 -4.64 0.35
CA ILE A 131 0.30 -5.55 -0.75
C ILE A 131 1.36 -5.56 -1.86
N LEU A 132 1.96 -4.42 -2.20
CA LEU A 132 3.07 -4.39 -3.16
C LEU A 132 4.28 -5.20 -2.67
N ALA A 133 4.59 -5.17 -1.37
CA ALA A 133 5.64 -5.96 -0.77
C ALA A 133 5.31 -7.47 -0.78
N ASP A 134 4.06 -7.84 -0.47
CA ASP A 134 3.61 -9.22 -0.48
C ASP A 134 3.61 -9.80 -1.89
N LEU A 135 3.13 -9.04 -2.88
CA LEU A 135 3.20 -9.42 -4.30
C LEU A 135 4.65 -9.60 -4.77
N PHE A 136 5.56 -8.75 -4.31
CA PHE A 136 6.97 -8.91 -4.63
C PHE A 136 7.56 -10.17 -3.98
N THR A 137 7.20 -10.50 -2.74
CA THR A 137 7.60 -11.75 -2.07
C THR A 137 7.10 -12.98 -2.83
N ILE A 138 5.85 -12.96 -3.30
CA ILE A 138 5.28 -14.02 -4.13
C ILE A 138 6.05 -14.14 -5.46
N TYR A 139 6.37 -13.02 -6.08
CA TYR A 139 7.16 -13.00 -7.31
C TYR A 139 8.57 -13.60 -7.10
N GLU A 140 9.23 -13.32 -5.97
CA GLU A 140 10.54 -13.89 -5.67
C GLU A 140 10.51 -15.41 -5.50
N GLU A 141 9.45 -15.95 -4.89
CA GLU A 141 9.32 -17.39 -4.63
C GLU A 141 8.85 -18.19 -5.85
N PHE A 142 7.91 -17.65 -6.62
CA PHE A 142 7.25 -18.37 -7.71
C PHE A 142 7.67 -17.91 -9.10
N ASN A 143 8.33 -16.76 -9.23
CA ASN A 143 8.63 -16.07 -10.49
C ASN A 143 7.38 -15.82 -11.36
N ASP A 144 6.22 -15.90 -10.74
CA ASP A 144 4.90 -15.73 -11.33
C ASP A 144 3.92 -15.26 -10.23
N ILE A 145 3.01 -14.36 -10.55
CA ILE A 145 1.97 -13.93 -9.61
C ILE A 145 0.60 -14.36 -10.14
N GLU A 146 0.43 -14.39 -11.46
CA GLU A 146 -0.89 -14.54 -12.09
C GLU A 146 -1.44 -15.98 -11.95
N ASN A 147 -0.57 -16.99 -11.91
CA ASN A 147 -0.95 -18.40 -11.81
C ASN A 147 -0.93 -18.94 -10.38
N VAL A 148 -0.71 -18.11 -9.37
CA VAL A 148 -0.70 -18.49 -7.96
C VAL A 148 -2.12 -18.51 -7.40
N THR A 149 -2.42 -19.48 -6.55
CA THR A 149 -3.61 -19.48 -5.70
C THR A 149 -3.24 -19.04 -4.29
N LEU A 150 -3.82 -17.94 -3.82
CA LEU A 150 -3.57 -17.38 -2.49
C LEU A 150 -4.81 -17.55 -1.62
N SER A 151 -4.64 -18.05 -0.40
CA SER A 151 -5.68 -17.99 0.65
C SER A 151 -5.39 -16.90 1.64
N PHE A 152 -6.33 -15.98 1.81
CA PHE A 152 -6.31 -15.04 2.93
C PHE A 152 -7.23 -15.54 4.05
N ILE A 153 -6.68 -15.66 5.27
CA ILE A 153 -7.41 -16.12 6.45
C ILE A 153 -7.53 -14.98 7.44
N GLY A 154 -8.73 -14.41 7.60
CA GLY A 154 -8.98 -13.31 8.51
C GLY A 154 -10.24 -12.50 8.17
N ASN A 155 -10.44 -11.41 8.91
CA ASN A 155 -11.54 -10.49 8.65
C ASN A 155 -11.22 -9.52 7.51
N LEU A 156 -12.27 -8.90 6.96
CA LEU A 156 -12.09 -7.82 5.99
C LEU A 156 -11.47 -6.59 6.68
N ASN A 157 -10.23 -6.28 6.31
CA ASN A 157 -9.47 -5.16 6.86
C ASN A 157 -8.77 -4.33 5.76
N ASN A 158 -7.92 -3.40 6.12
CA ASN A 158 -7.22 -2.54 5.16
C ASN A 158 -6.25 -3.30 4.25
N VAL A 159 -5.62 -4.37 4.74
CA VAL A 159 -4.71 -5.22 3.95
C VAL A 159 -5.52 -6.08 2.97
N SER A 160 -6.53 -6.79 3.47
CA SER A 160 -7.33 -7.69 2.64
C SER A 160 -8.18 -6.96 1.58
N ARG A 161 -8.59 -5.71 1.81
CA ARG A 161 -9.26 -4.91 0.76
C ARG A 161 -8.31 -4.64 -0.41
N ASP A 162 -7.09 -4.21 -0.14
CA ASP A 162 -6.08 -4.01 -1.20
C ASP A 162 -5.65 -5.33 -1.86
N LEU A 163 -5.63 -6.44 -1.12
CA LEU A 163 -5.38 -7.77 -1.68
C LEU A 163 -6.47 -8.21 -2.68
N ILE A 164 -7.75 -7.92 -2.38
CA ILE A 164 -8.86 -8.17 -3.31
C ILE A 164 -8.68 -7.36 -4.60
N PHE A 165 -8.33 -6.07 -4.50
CA PHE A 165 -8.03 -5.26 -5.69
C PHE A 165 -6.84 -5.81 -6.49
N ALA A 166 -5.80 -6.29 -5.81
CA ALA A 166 -4.64 -6.89 -6.47
C ALA A 166 -5.02 -8.16 -7.23
N SER A 167 -5.79 -9.05 -6.61
CA SER A 167 -6.31 -10.26 -7.26
C SER A 167 -7.14 -9.92 -8.49
N TYR A 168 -8.07 -8.98 -8.38
CA TYR A 168 -8.87 -8.52 -9.51
C TYR A 168 -8.01 -7.98 -10.67
N LYS A 169 -6.99 -7.17 -10.37
CA LYS A 169 -6.15 -6.54 -11.39
C LYS A 169 -5.15 -7.48 -12.05
N LEU A 170 -4.54 -8.36 -11.27
CA LEU A 170 -3.52 -9.28 -11.75
C LEU A 170 -4.10 -10.61 -12.27
N GLY A 171 -5.28 -11.00 -11.77
CA GLY A 171 -5.98 -12.21 -12.20
C GLY A 171 -5.56 -13.48 -11.45
N PHE A 172 -4.79 -13.40 -10.36
CA PHE A 172 -4.50 -14.57 -9.55
C PHE A 172 -5.73 -15.02 -8.74
N LYS A 173 -5.79 -16.29 -8.41
CA LYS A 173 -6.89 -16.86 -7.63
C LYS A 173 -6.79 -16.47 -6.16
N LEU A 174 -7.86 -15.91 -5.59
CA LEU A 174 -7.94 -15.59 -4.18
C LEU A 174 -9.07 -16.39 -3.51
N ILE A 175 -8.73 -17.12 -2.46
CA ILE A 175 -9.67 -17.79 -1.56
C ILE A 175 -9.73 -16.94 -0.27
N PHE A 176 -10.89 -16.38 0.04
CA PHE A 176 -11.06 -15.54 1.22
C PHE A 176 -11.75 -16.33 2.34
N VAL A 177 -10.99 -16.67 3.37
CA VAL A 177 -11.51 -17.41 4.55
C VAL A 177 -11.84 -16.43 5.65
N THR A 178 -13.13 -16.35 6.00
CA THR A 178 -13.61 -15.41 7.03
C THR A 178 -14.85 -15.93 7.72
N PRO A 179 -15.04 -15.67 9.03
CA PRO A 179 -16.28 -15.98 9.71
C PRO A 179 -17.46 -15.10 9.23
N ASN A 180 -17.18 -13.94 8.61
CA ASN A 180 -18.18 -12.98 8.15
C ASN A 180 -18.18 -12.83 6.62
N CYS A 181 -18.63 -13.87 5.90
CA CYS A 181 -18.69 -13.88 4.44
C CYS A 181 -19.51 -12.70 3.87
N GLN A 182 -20.62 -12.35 4.54
CA GLN A 182 -21.52 -11.27 4.08
C GLN A 182 -20.84 -9.90 4.02
N GLU A 183 -19.85 -9.65 4.88
CA GLU A 183 -19.11 -8.39 4.87
C GLU A 183 -18.27 -8.25 3.60
N VAL A 184 -17.61 -9.34 3.19
CA VAL A 184 -16.81 -9.38 1.97
C VAL A 184 -17.73 -9.24 0.73
N GLU A 185 -18.86 -9.95 0.69
CA GLU A 185 -19.85 -9.83 -0.40
C GLU A 185 -20.39 -8.41 -0.54
N LYS A 186 -20.70 -7.75 0.57
CA LYS A 186 -21.12 -6.33 0.58
C LYS A 186 -20.04 -5.41 0.06
N PHE A 187 -18.78 -5.66 0.44
CA PHE A 187 -17.64 -4.90 -0.06
C PHE A 187 -17.47 -5.05 -1.57
N LEU A 188 -17.50 -6.28 -2.11
CA LEU A 188 -17.40 -6.55 -3.53
C LEU A 188 -18.51 -5.84 -4.32
N LYS A 189 -19.75 -5.91 -3.81
CA LYS A 189 -20.90 -5.23 -4.42
C LYS A 189 -20.76 -3.71 -4.39
N LYS A 190 -20.29 -3.14 -3.29
CA LYS A 190 -20.07 -1.70 -3.14
C LYS A 190 -19.00 -1.17 -4.09
N GLU A 191 -17.92 -1.93 -4.26
CA GLU A 191 -16.81 -1.55 -5.15
C GLU A 191 -17.03 -1.98 -6.61
N GLU A 192 -18.19 -2.59 -6.91
CA GLU A 192 -18.58 -3.04 -8.27
C GLU A 192 -17.52 -3.94 -8.92
N LEU A 193 -16.88 -4.81 -8.11
CA LEU A 193 -15.80 -5.68 -8.59
C LEU A 193 -16.37 -6.94 -9.25
N PRO A 194 -16.21 -7.10 -10.57
CA PRO A 194 -16.63 -8.30 -11.28
C PRO A 194 -15.59 -9.42 -11.11
N ILE A 195 -15.34 -9.82 -9.88
CA ILE A 195 -14.38 -10.87 -9.53
C ILE A 195 -15.12 -12.11 -9.03
N ASP A 196 -14.72 -13.28 -9.52
CA ASP A 196 -15.13 -14.58 -8.97
C ASP A 196 -14.24 -14.92 -7.77
N LEU A 197 -14.54 -14.33 -6.63
CA LEU A 197 -13.83 -14.53 -5.38
C LEU A 197 -14.49 -15.68 -4.60
N LEU A 198 -13.73 -16.74 -4.33
CA LEU A 198 -14.20 -17.81 -3.46
C LEU A 198 -14.15 -17.36 -1.99
N ILE A 199 -15.33 -17.16 -1.39
CA ILE A 199 -15.48 -16.79 0.02
C ILE A 199 -15.97 -18.02 0.79
N THR A 200 -15.27 -18.40 1.87
CA THR A 200 -15.57 -19.61 2.62
C THR A 200 -15.25 -19.46 4.11
N GLN A 201 -15.78 -20.36 4.93
CA GLN A 201 -15.37 -20.57 6.33
C GLN A 201 -14.48 -21.83 6.48
N ASP A 202 -14.32 -22.61 5.40
CA ASP A 202 -13.54 -23.85 5.40
C ASP A 202 -12.05 -23.54 5.22
N MET A 203 -11.35 -23.43 6.35
CA MET A 203 -9.91 -23.15 6.38
C MET A 203 -9.10 -24.33 5.84
N GLU A 204 -9.51 -25.57 6.12
CA GLU A 204 -8.77 -26.75 5.66
C GLU A 204 -8.82 -26.86 4.14
N PHE A 205 -9.99 -26.68 3.55
CA PHE A 205 -10.15 -26.60 2.10
C PHE A 205 -9.26 -25.53 1.49
N ALA A 206 -9.28 -24.32 2.06
CA ALA A 206 -8.52 -23.20 1.55
C ALA A 206 -7.00 -23.47 1.55
N VAL A 207 -6.46 -23.93 2.68
CA VAL A 207 -5.03 -24.24 2.83
C VAL A 207 -4.59 -25.36 1.88
N ARG A 208 -5.40 -26.40 1.72
CA ARG A 208 -5.09 -27.53 0.81
C ARG A 208 -5.08 -27.15 -0.69
N ASN A 209 -5.77 -26.07 -1.05
CA ASN A 209 -5.94 -25.63 -2.45
C ASN A 209 -5.21 -24.34 -2.77
N SER A 210 -4.20 -23.97 -1.97
CA SER A 210 -3.43 -22.74 -2.16
C SER A 210 -1.93 -22.98 -2.19
N ASP A 211 -1.26 -22.20 -3.00
CA ASP A 211 0.21 -22.12 -3.05
C ASP A 211 0.74 -21.20 -1.95
N VAL A 212 -0.05 -20.18 -1.58
CA VAL A 212 0.28 -19.18 -0.57
C VAL A 212 -0.83 -19.08 0.46
N VAL A 213 -0.46 -19.09 1.74
CA VAL A 213 -1.39 -18.84 2.86
C VAL A 213 -0.97 -17.54 3.54
N TYR A 214 -1.92 -16.62 3.63
CA TYR A 214 -1.71 -15.28 4.18
C TYR A 214 -2.69 -14.99 5.32
N THR A 215 -2.20 -14.37 6.38
CA THR A 215 -3.02 -13.89 7.52
C THR A 215 -2.47 -12.58 8.05
N ASP A 216 -3.33 -11.72 8.63
CA ASP A 216 -2.99 -10.42 9.22
C ASP A 216 -3.83 -10.16 10.49
#